data_5e74ef6a0f587ae333fafdfa8b7f34f6
#
_entry.id   5e74ef6a0f587ae333fafdfa8b7f34f6
#
_cell.length_a   1.000
_cell.length_b   1.000
_cell.length_c   1.000
_cell.angle_alpha   90.00
_cell.angle_beta   90.00
_cell.angle_gamma   90.00
#
_symmetry.space_group_name_H-M   'P 1'
#
loop_
_entity.id
_entity.type
_entity.pdbx_description
1 polymer ?
#
loop_
_entity_poly.entity_id
_entity_poly.type
_entity_poly.pdbx_seq_one_letter_code
_entity_poly.pdbx_strand_id
1 'polypeptide(L)'
;MLASDYVGIVSGRNTPDKMQKTGWTIEKAPHVNAPVFKEFPMTLECRVKQKIDESETGYYLVAEIVNILCDEKYLAEDGKPDVAQMELITFDPVHHTYIQLGTTVGNAFSDGKQLK
;
A
#
# COMPACT_ATOMS: atom_id res chain seq x y z
N MET A 1 -10.23 -7.16 -2.47
CA MET A 1 -9.84 -8.12 -1.41
C MET A 1 -9.27 -9.42 -1.94
N LEU A 2 -9.99 -10.23 -2.73
CA LEU A 2 -9.55 -11.57 -3.17
C LEU A 2 -8.13 -11.57 -3.78
N ALA A 3 -7.83 -10.69 -4.73
CA ALA A 3 -6.52 -10.61 -5.36
C ALA A 3 -5.42 -10.17 -4.38
N SER A 4 -5.72 -9.25 -3.44
CA SER A 4 -4.76 -8.80 -2.42
C SER A 4 -4.36 -9.92 -1.47
N ASP A 5 -5.32 -10.71 -1.00
CA ASP A 5 -5.06 -11.88 -0.18
C ASP A 5 -4.29 -12.96 -0.97
N TYR A 6 -4.72 -13.23 -2.20
CA TYR A 6 -4.06 -14.20 -3.09
C TYR A 6 -2.56 -13.90 -3.28
N VAL A 7 -2.19 -12.64 -3.53
CA VAL A 7 -0.76 -12.30 -3.70
C VAL A 7 0.04 -12.40 -2.40
N GLY A 8 -0.61 -12.31 -1.25
CA GLY A 8 0.00 -12.52 0.06
C GLY A 8 0.32 -13.98 0.35
N ILE A 9 -0.59 -14.89 0.03
CA ILE A 9 -0.49 -16.32 0.41
C ILE A 9 0.20 -17.19 -0.64
N VAL A 10 0.26 -16.77 -1.92
CA VAL A 10 0.83 -17.58 -3.00
C VAL A 10 2.27 -17.17 -3.31
N SER A 11 3.19 -18.13 -3.26
CA SER A 11 4.59 -17.90 -3.62
C SER A 11 4.75 -17.68 -5.12
N GLY A 12 5.36 -16.58 -5.54
CA GLY A 12 5.72 -16.32 -6.93
C GLY A 12 6.78 -17.29 -7.47
N ARG A 13 7.60 -17.92 -6.60
CA ARG A 13 8.56 -18.94 -7.00
C ARG A 13 7.85 -20.19 -7.51
N ASN A 14 6.75 -20.57 -6.86
CA ASN A 14 6.00 -21.78 -7.19
C ASN A 14 4.88 -21.54 -8.22
N THR A 15 4.53 -20.28 -8.44
CA THR A 15 3.45 -19.87 -9.35
C THR A 15 3.93 -18.67 -10.18
N PRO A 16 4.70 -18.92 -11.28
CA PRO A 16 5.26 -17.84 -12.12
C PRO A 16 4.20 -16.92 -12.75
N ASP A 17 3.01 -17.46 -13.02
CA ASP A 17 1.85 -16.75 -13.57
C ASP A 17 0.96 -16.08 -12.50
N LYS A 18 1.44 -16.00 -11.26
CA LYS A 18 0.73 -15.45 -10.10
C LYS A 18 0.06 -14.11 -10.41
N MET A 19 0.78 -13.19 -11.04
CA MET A 19 0.26 -11.85 -11.30
C MET A 19 -0.84 -11.84 -12.37
N GLN A 20 -0.79 -12.74 -13.35
CA GLN A 20 -1.83 -12.83 -14.37
C GLN A 20 -3.19 -13.24 -13.78
N LYS A 21 -3.18 -14.05 -12.72
CA LYS A 21 -4.40 -14.50 -12.03
C LYS A 21 -5.10 -13.42 -11.23
N THR A 22 -4.42 -12.30 -10.93
CA THR A 22 -5.04 -11.17 -10.21
C THR A 22 -5.99 -10.38 -11.09
N GLY A 23 -5.79 -10.40 -12.41
CA GLY A 23 -6.48 -9.54 -13.36
C GLY A 23 -6.02 -8.08 -13.33
N TRP A 24 -4.97 -7.76 -12.56
CA TRP A 24 -4.44 -6.40 -12.46
C TRP A 24 -3.65 -5.99 -13.71
N THR A 25 -3.80 -4.73 -14.09
CA THR A 25 -3.07 -4.11 -15.19
C THR A 25 -1.74 -3.58 -14.69
N ILE A 26 -0.65 -4.12 -15.22
CA ILE A 26 0.71 -3.74 -14.82
C ILE A 26 1.25 -2.70 -15.80
N GLU A 27 1.78 -1.61 -15.27
CA GLU A 27 2.54 -0.60 -15.99
C GLU A 27 3.91 -0.40 -15.35
N LYS A 28 4.81 0.24 -16.10
CA LYS A 28 6.14 0.62 -15.57
C LYS A 28 6.00 1.89 -14.74
N ALA A 29 6.59 1.88 -13.55
CA ALA A 29 6.69 3.09 -12.73
C ALA A 29 7.53 4.17 -13.43
N PRO A 30 7.14 5.45 -13.35
CA PRO A 30 7.85 6.53 -14.04
C PRO A 30 9.23 6.87 -13.45
N HIS A 31 9.45 6.69 -12.14
CA HIS A 31 10.66 7.16 -11.47
C HIS A 31 11.54 6.04 -10.90
N VAL A 32 11.03 4.81 -10.84
CA VAL A 32 11.77 3.64 -10.37
C VAL A 32 11.63 2.47 -11.34
N ASN A 33 12.57 1.53 -11.29
CA ASN A 33 12.47 0.32 -12.12
C ASN A 33 11.63 -0.75 -11.41
N ALA A 34 10.33 -0.48 -11.28
CA ALA A 34 9.35 -1.34 -10.63
C ALA A 34 8.00 -1.27 -11.36
N PRO A 35 7.09 -2.25 -11.16
CA PRO A 35 5.73 -2.17 -11.67
C PRO A 35 4.86 -1.26 -10.80
N VAL A 36 3.83 -0.67 -11.42
CA VAL A 36 2.64 -0.10 -10.76
C VAL A 36 1.40 -0.83 -11.26
N PHE A 37 0.34 -0.80 -10.47
CA PHE A 37 -0.94 -1.44 -10.79
C PHE A 37 -2.01 -0.36 -10.94
N LYS A 38 -2.67 -0.31 -12.09
CA LYS A 38 -3.71 0.70 -12.41
C LYS A 38 -4.89 0.70 -11.45
N GLU A 39 -5.19 -0.47 -10.90
CA GLU A 39 -6.35 -0.66 -10.03
C GLU A 39 -6.12 -0.12 -8.61
N PHE A 40 -4.90 0.29 -8.27
CA PHE A 40 -4.59 0.81 -6.94
C PHE A 40 -4.79 2.32 -6.90
N PRO A 41 -5.53 2.83 -5.90
CA PRO A 41 -5.83 4.27 -5.79
C PRO A 41 -4.58 5.11 -5.59
N MET A 42 -3.56 4.55 -4.94
CA MET A 42 -2.30 5.22 -4.67
C MET A 42 -1.14 4.22 -4.71
N THR A 43 0.00 4.66 -5.23
CA THR A 43 1.24 3.88 -5.27
C THR A 43 2.40 4.73 -4.77
N LEU A 44 3.20 4.18 -3.87
CA LEU A 44 4.46 4.77 -3.42
C LEU A 44 5.60 4.19 -4.26
N GLU A 45 6.30 5.03 -5.01
CA GLU A 45 7.51 4.65 -5.71
C GLU A 45 8.69 4.74 -4.74
N CYS A 46 9.31 3.60 -4.46
CA CYS A 46 10.33 3.50 -3.42
C CYS A 46 11.67 3.04 -3.97
N ARG A 47 12.75 3.57 -3.38
CA ARG A 47 14.13 3.11 -3.60
C ARG A 47 14.66 2.46 -2.33
N VAL A 48 15.04 1.19 -2.40
CA VAL A 48 15.62 0.48 -1.27
C VAL A 48 16.94 1.14 -0.83
N LYS A 49 17.04 1.51 0.44
CA LYS A 49 18.23 2.06 1.09
C LYS A 49 18.99 1.00 1.87
N GLN A 50 18.26 0.11 2.52
CA GLN A 50 18.85 -0.93 3.36
C GLN A 50 17.98 -2.18 3.32
N LYS A 51 18.64 -3.33 3.27
CA LYS A 51 18.06 -4.65 3.50
C LYS A 51 18.63 -5.19 4.81
N ILE A 52 17.75 -5.63 5.70
CA ILE A 52 18.09 -6.21 6.99
C ILE A 52 17.59 -7.65 6.97
N ASP A 53 18.50 -8.61 6.95
CA ASP A 53 18.16 -10.03 6.97
C ASP A 53 17.78 -10.43 8.40
N GLU A 54 16.59 -10.99 8.60
CA GLU A 54 16.09 -11.47 9.89
C GLU A 54 16.29 -12.98 10.04
N SER A 55 16.13 -13.72 8.94
CA SER A 55 16.25 -15.18 8.89
C SER A 55 16.64 -15.62 7.47
N GLU A 56 16.79 -16.92 7.26
CA GLU A 56 17.06 -17.48 5.93
C GLU A 56 15.94 -17.17 4.90
N THR A 57 14.73 -16.89 5.38
CA THR A 57 13.55 -16.71 4.53
C THR A 57 12.87 -15.34 4.68
N GLY A 58 13.30 -14.53 5.66
CA GLY A 58 12.69 -13.23 5.96
C GLY A 58 13.69 -12.08 6.03
N TYR A 59 13.26 -10.91 5.58
CA TYR A 59 14.03 -9.67 5.67
C TYR A 59 13.13 -8.46 5.78
N TYR A 60 13.66 -7.37 6.33
CA TYR A 60 13.05 -6.05 6.30
C TYR A 60 13.73 -5.17 5.25
N LEU A 61 12.94 -4.32 4.60
CA LEU A 61 13.46 -3.30 3.69
C LEU A 61 13.21 -1.92 4.30
N VAL A 62 14.27 -1.11 4.37
CA VAL A 62 14.16 0.33 4.58
C VAL A 62 14.26 0.99 3.21
N ALA A 63 13.23 1.74 2.84
CA ALA A 63 13.14 2.37 1.53
C ALA A 63 12.78 3.85 1.65
N GLU A 64 13.35 4.64 0.75
CA GLU A 64 13.02 6.04 0.55
C GLU A 64 11.84 6.14 -0.43
N ILE A 65 10.79 6.87 -0.05
CA ILE A 65 9.72 7.23 -0.97
C ILE A 65 10.25 8.34 -1.88
N VAL A 66 10.40 8.05 -3.17
CA VAL A 66 10.92 9.01 -4.15
C VAL A 66 9.80 9.71 -4.92
N ASN A 67 8.61 9.11 -4.97
CA ASN A 67 7.43 9.71 -5.59
C ASN A 67 6.15 9.03 -5.09
N ILE A 68 5.03 9.73 -5.23
CA ILE A 68 3.68 9.22 -4.92
C ILE A 68 2.81 9.43 -6.16
N LEU A 69 2.22 8.35 -6.64
CA LEU A 69 1.18 8.36 -7.68
C LEU A 69 -0.18 8.22 -7.01
N CYS A 70 -1.13 9.04 -7.41
CA CYS A 70 -2.52 8.97 -6.93
C CYS A 70 -3.46 9.14 -8.13
N ASP A 71 -4.51 8.32 -8.21
CA ASP A 71 -5.57 8.48 -9.21
C ASP A 71 -6.37 9.75 -8.88
N GLU A 72 -6.58 10.61 -9.87
CA GLU A 72 -7.23 11.93 -9.72
C GLU A 72 -8.59 11.86 -9.03
N LYS A 73 -9.35 10.78 -9.22
CA LYS A 73 -10.65 10.58 -8.57
C LYS A 73 -10.59 10.45 -7.05
N TYR A 74 -9.40 10.22 -6.49
CA TYR A 74 -9.15 10.17 -5.05
C TYR A 74 -8.45 11.41 -4.52
N LEU A 75 -8.43 12.51 -5.28
CA LEU A 75 -7.96 13.79 -4.78
C LEU A 75 -9.13 14.57 -4.16
N ALA A 76 -8.88 15.15 -2.99
CA ALA A 76 -9.77 16.11 -2.36
C ALA A 76 -9.74 17.46 -3.11
N GLU A 77 -10.67 18.38 -2.78
CA GLU A 77 -10.74 19.71 -3.39
C GLU A 77 -9.44 20.54 -3.24
N ASP A 78 -8.66 20.27 -2.21
CA ASP A 78 -7.36 20.92 -1.98
C ASP A 78 -6.20 20.26 -2.77
N GLY A 79 -6.51 19.30 -3.63
CA GLY A 79 -5.55 18.58 -4.47
C GLY A 79 -4.73 17.52 -3.75
N LYS A 80 -5.05 17.20 -2.49
CA LYS A 80 -4.36 16.15 -1.73
C LYS A 80 -5.11 14.81 -1.82
N PRO A 81 -4.38 13.69 -1.67
CA PRO A 81 -5.01 12.37 -1.61
C PRO A 81 -6.03 12.27 -0.47
N ASP A 82 -7.27 11.89 -0.80
CA ASP A 82 -8.32 11.60 0.17
C ASP A 82 -8.25 10.14 0.59
N VAL A 83 -7.52 9.89 1.66
CA VAL A 83 -7.28 8.54 2.20
C VAL A 83 -8.58 7.86 2.64
N ALA A 84 -9.60 8.62 3.06
CA ALA A 84 -10.87 8.05 3.48
C ALA A 84 -11.66 7.47 2.28
N GLN A 85 -11.59 8.11 1.12
CA GLN A 85 -12.22 7.60 -0.11
C GLN A 85 -11.50 6.38 -0.71
N MET A 86 -10.25 6.14 -0.36
CA MET A 86 -9.46 5.02 -0.91
C MET A 86 -9.84 3.65 -0.33
N GLU A 87 -10.67 3.62 0.71
CA GLU A 87 -11.09 2.38 1.38
C GLU A 87 -9.91 1.47 1.78
N LEU A 88 -8.86 2.08 2.35
CA LEU A 88 -7.67 1.37 2.76
C LEU A 88 -7.98 0.27 3.78
N ILE A 89 -7.21 -0.78 3.74
CA ILE A 89 -7.37 -1.93 4.63
C ILE A 89 -6.14 -2.12 5.51
N THR A 90 -6.36 -2.72 6.67
CA THR A 90 -5.30 -3.25 7.54
C THR A 90 -5.55 -4.72 7.82
N PHE A 91 -4.47 -5.48 8.03
CA PHE A 91 -4.56 -6.88 8.44
C PHE A 91 -4.68 -6.96 9.96
N ASP A 92 -5.64 -7.75 10.44
CA ASP A 92 -5.79 -8.13 11.85
C ASP A 92 -5.11 -9.50 12.08
N PRO A 93 -3.95 -9.53 12.75
CA PRO A 93 -3.22 -10.78 12.98
C PRO A 93 -3.87 -11.68 14.05
N VAL A 94 -4.82 -11.15 14.82
CA VAL A 94 -5.50 -11.92 15.88
C VAL A 94 -6.58 -12.82 15.29
N HIS A 95 -7.41 -12.25 14.41
CA HIS A 95 -8.54 -12.96 13.82
C HIS A 95 -8.28 -13.41 12.37
N HIS A 96 -7.08 -13.08 11.83
CA HIS A 96 -6.71 -13.34 10.44
C HIS A 96 -7.72 -12.75 9.44
N THR A 97 -8.14 -11.52 9.69
CA THR A 97 -9.10 -10.78 8.86
C THR A 97 -8.50 -9.49 8.29
N TYR A 98 -9.19 -8.89 7.34
CA TYR A 98 -8.88 -7.55 6.85
C TYR A 98 -9.95 -6.58 7.33
N ILE A 99 -9.51 -5.46 7.91
CA ILE A 99 -10.37 -4.40 8.43
C ILE A 99 -10.18 -3.16 7.57
N GLN A 100 -11.27 -2.56 7.11
CA GLN A 100 -11.23 -1.28 6.42
C GLN A 100 -10.96 -0.15 7.40
N LEU A 101 -10.11 0.82 7.03
CA LEU A 101 -9.95 2.04 7.80
C LEU A 101 -11.26 2.83 7.80
N GLY A 102 -11.66 3.30 8.97
CA GLY A 102 -12.93 3.97 9.17
C GLY A 102 -12.89 5.47 8.90
N THR A 103 -13.90 6.17 9.43
CA THR A 103 -14.04 7.62 9.31
C THR A 103 -13.01 8.37 10.15
N THR A 104 -12.75 9.63 9.78
CA THR A 104 -11.94 10.56 10.59
C THR A 104 -12.54 10.71 11.99
N VAL A 105 -11.72 10.55 13.03
CA VAL A 105 -12.13 10.59 14.43
C VAL A 105 -11.54 11.78 15.21
N GLY A 106 -10.70 12.59 14.59
CA GLY A 106 -10.10 13.76 15.21
C GLY A 106 -9.08 14.46 14.34
N ASN A 107 -8.60 15.61 14.81
CA ASN A 107 -7.62 16.45 14.10
C ASN A 107 -6.23 16.29 14.73
N ALA A 108 -5.31 15.69 14.00
CA ALA A 108 -3.93 15.54 14.44
C ALA A 108 -3.28 16.91 14.68
N PHE A 109 -2.38 16.99 15.66
CA PHE A 109 -1.65 18.19 16.09
C PHE A 109 -2.53 19.34 16.61
N SER A 110 -3.83 19.15 16.72
CA SER A 110 -4.82 20.15 17.17
C SER A 110 -5.55 19.73 18.41
N ASP A 111 -6.26 18.59 18.39
CA ASP A 111 -7.18 18.21 19.46
C ASP A 111 -6.48 18.05 20.81
N GLY A 112 -5.27 17.50 20.84
CA GLY A 112 -4.47 17.35 22.08
C GLY A 112 -4.03 18.67 22.74
N LYS A 113 -4.14 19.82 22.05
CA LYS A 113 -3.83 21.13 22.65
C LYS A 113 -4.78 21.51 23.79
N GLN A 114 -5.96 20.88 23.84
CA GLN A 114 -6.94 21.09 24.90
C GLN A 114 -6.46 20.58 26.29
N LEU A 115 -5.40 19.77 26.31
CA LEU A 115 -4.81 19.22 27.55
C LEU A 115 -3.60 20.04 28.06
N LYS A 116 -3.30 21.19 27.42
CA LYS A 116 -2.19 22.08 27.83
C LYS A 116 -2.63 23.08 28.87
#